data_0467b6019dcecf0f2907dee5ce593af4
#
_entry.id   0467b6019dcecf0f2907dee5ce593af4
#
_cell.length_a   1.000
_cell.length_b   1.000
_cell.length_c   1.000
_cell.angle_alpha   90.00
_cell.angle_beta   90.00
_cell.angle_gamma   90.00
#
_symmetry.space_group_name_H-M   'P 1'
#
loop_
_entity.id
_entity.type
_entity.pdbx_description
1 polymer ?
#
loop_
_entity_poly.entity_id
_entity_poly.type
_entity_poly.pdbx_seq_one_letter_code
_entity_poly.pdbx_strand_id
1 'polypeptide(L)'
;MNHDSYDNAYISGILKSVKTIAVVGASANDVRPSFFVMKYMLDKGYSVVPVNPGQAGKPILGQMTYARLSDIPEPIDMVDVFRASDAVPGIVDETLSLGPLPKVIWMQLTVRHDEAAARAEAAGLKVVMNRCPKIEYARLSGEIGWNGINSGMISSRKPVMRSGYQSYGLRGKPGDGSN
;
A
#
# COMPACT_ATOMS: atom_id res chain seq x y z
N MET A 1 5.33 5.82 17.55
CA MET A 1 5.59 6.96 16.58
C MET A 1 4.45 7.96 16.64
N ASN A 2 4.65 9.23 16.23
CA ASN A 2 3.52 10.15 16.02
C ASN A 2 2.91 9.86 14.64
N HIS A 3 1.61 9.51 14.61
CA HIS A 3 0.89 9.16 13.39
C HIS A 3 0.01 10.29 12.82
N ASP A 4 0.14 11.50 13.32
CA ASP A 4 -0.60 12.65 12.79
C ASP A 4 0.07 13.20 11.51
N SER A 5 1.38 13.01 11.39
CA SER A 5 2.15 13.38 10.20
C SER A 5 3.28 12.39 9.92
N TYR A 6 3.63 12.27 8.64
CA TYR A 6 4.74 11.44 8.17
C TYR A 6 5.63 12.24 7.24
N ASP A 7 6.94 12.14 7.41
CA ASP A 7 7.84 12.74 6.45
C ASP A 7 7.89 11.95 5.13
N ASN A 8 8.30 12.63 4.07
CA ASN A 8 8.34 12.05 2.73
C ASN A 8 9.34 10.90 2.62
N ALA A 9 10.44 10.94 3.38
CA ALA A 9 11.46 9.90 3.34
C ALA A 9 10.92 8.60 3.96
N TYR A 10 10.15 8.70 5.05
CA TYR A 10 9.49 7.55 5.68
C TYR A 10 8.53 6.84 4.73
N ILE A 11 7.59 7.59 4.15
CA ILE A 11 6.59 7.04 3.20
C ILE A 11 7.25 6.50 1.94
N SER A 12 8.17 7.27 1.34
CA SER A 12 8.92 6.85 0.15
C SER A 12 9.76 5.60 0.41
N GLY A 13 10.40 5.52 1.58
CA GLY A 13 11.16 4.34 2.00
C GLY A 13 10.30 3.09 2.10
N ILE A 14 9.08 3.20 2.66
CA ILE A 14 8.11 2.11 2.70
C ILE A 14 7.75 1.68 1.27
N LEU A 15 7.24 2.60 0.45
CA LEU A 15 6.76 2.27 -0.90
C LEU A 15 7.86 1.68 -1.81
N LYS A 16 9.12 2.03 -1.59
CA LYS A 16 10.27 1.43 -2.31
C LYS A 16 10.64 0.05 -1.81
N SER A 17 10.44 -0.23 -0.52
CA SER A 17 10.90 -1.47 0.12
C SER A 17 9.92 -2.63 0.00
N VAL A 18 8.64 -2.36 -0.28
CA VAL A 18 7.60 -3.39 -0.41
C VAL A 18 7.46 -3.86 -1.86
N LYS A 19 7.11 -5.12 -2.03
CA LYS A 19 6.83 -5.76 -3.33
C LYS A 19 5.42 -6.36 -3.34
N THR A 20 5.07 -7.10 -2.30
CA THR A 20 3.79 -7.80 -2.17
C THR A 20 2.92 -7.08 -1.15
N ILE A 21 1.71 -6.69 -1.58
CA ILE A 21 0.72 -5.96 -0.79
C ILE A 21 -0.53 -6.83 -0.65
N ALA A 22 -0.85 -7.24 0.57
CA ALA A 22 -2.13 -7.88 0.89
C ALA A 22 -3.18 -6.81 1.21
N VAL A 23 -4.29 -6.78 0.47
CA VAL A 23 -5.37 -5.80 0.63
C VAL A 23 -6.52 -6.43 1.39
N VAL A 24 -6.64 -6.14 2.68
CA VAL A 24 -7.67 -6.67 3.58
C VAL A 24 -8.95 -5.84 3.47
N GLY A 25 -10.04 -6.49 3.09
CA GLY A 25 -11.30 -5.82 2.74
C GLY A 25 -11.38 -5.46 1.25
N ALA A 26 -10.66 -6.20 0.42
CA ALA A 26 -10.73 -6.08 -1.03
C ALA A 26 -12.16 -6.30 -1.56
N SER A 27 -12.54 -5.58 -2.61
CA SER A 27 -13.85 -5.69 -3.25
C SER A 27 -13.71 -5.80 -4.76
N ALA A 28 -14.52 -6.68 -5.37
CA ALA A 28 -14.65 -6.77 -6.82
C ALA A 28 -15.50 -5.64 -7.42
N ASN A 29 -16.19 -4.87 -6.58
CA ASN A 29 -17.00 -3.74 -7.02
C ASN A 29 -16.09 -2.58 -7.41
N ASP A 30 -16.14 -2.18 -8.68
CA ASP A 30 -15.29 -1.17 -9.31
C ASP A 30 -15.52 0.27 -8.82
N VAL A 31 -16.60 0.53 -8.04
CA VAL A 31 -16.82 1.82 -7.38
C VAL A 31 -16.22 1.88 -5.96
N ARG A 32 -15.68 0.78 -5.45
CA ARG A 32 -15.10 0.74 -4.11
C ARG A 32 -13.64 1.23 -4.09
N PRO A 33 -13.23 1.99 -3.06
CA PRO A 33 -11.86 2.51 -2.95
C PRO A 33 -10.79 1.43 -3.04
N SER A 34 -11.01 0.25 -2.45
CA SER A 34 -10.05 -0.86 -2.51
C SER A 34 -9.79 -1.33 -3.94
N PHE A 35 -10.80 -1.34 -4.82
CA PHE A 35 -10.64 -1.71 -6.22
C PHE A 35 -9.70 -0.74 -6.95
N PHE A 36 -9.92 0.56 -6.80
CA PHE A 36 -9.08 1.58 -7.43
C PHE A 36 -7.63 1.56 -6.93
N VAL A 37 -7.44 1.36 -5.63
CA VAL A 37 -6.10 1.29 -5.06
C VAL A 37 -5.39 0.05 -5.54
N MET A 38 -6.04 -1.12 -5.52
CA MET A 38 -5.47 -2.36 -6.06
C MET A 38 -5.06 -2.20 -7.53
N LYS A 39 -5.96 -1.69 -8.38
CA LYS A 39 -5.66 -1.46 -9.80
C LYS A 39 -4.45 -0.56 -9.98
N TYR A 40 -4.42 0.56 -9.28
CA TYR A 40 -3.31 1.51 -9.35
C TYR A 40 -1.98 0.88 -8.90
N MET A 41 -1.97 0.15 -7.79
CA MET A 41 -0.74 -0.48 -7.29
C MET A 41 -0.24 -1.59 -8.22
N LEU A 42 -1.15 -2.37 -8.83
CA LEU A 42 -0.80 -3.32 -9.89
C LEU A 42 -0.15 -2.62 -11.10
N ASP A 43 -0.73 -1.50 -11.55
CA ASP A 43 -0.18 -0.69 -12.66
C ASP A 43 1.21 -0.13 -12.33
N LYS A 44 1.53 0.06 -11.05
CA LYS A 44 2.86 0.48 -10.56
C LYS A 44 3.83 -0.68 -10.34
N GLY A 45 3.44 -1.89 -10.67
CA GLY A 45 4.31 -3.08 -10.64
C GLY A 45 4.45 -3.74 -9.26
N TYR A 46 3.51 -3.48 -8.34
CA TYR A 46 3.41 -4.27 -7.11
C TYR A 46 2.67 -5.60 -7.38
N SER A 47 3.02 -6.64 -6.64
CA SER A 47 2.15 -7.79 -6.46
C SER A 47 1.06 -7.43 -5.47
N VAL A 48 -0.21 -7.55 -5.86
CA VAL A 48 -1.34 -7.19 -5.00
C VAL A 48 -2.21 -8.41 -4.79
N VAL A 49 -2.42 -8.78 -3.53
CA VAL A 49 -3.17 -9.98 -3.14
C VAL A 49 -4.44 -9.55 -2.42
N PRO A 50 -5.63 -9.76 -3.00
CA PRO A 50 -6.89 -9.42 -2.34
C PRO A 50 -7.21 -10.41 -1.23
N VAL A 51 -7.67 -9.88 -0.07
CA VAL A 51 -8.12 -10.66 1.07
C VAL A 51 -9.54 -10.25 1.44
N ASN A 52 -10.48 -11.18 1.29
CA ASN A 52 -11.89 -11.00 1.67
C ASN A 52 -12.56 -12.37 1.82
N PRO A 53 -13.00 -12.77 3.04
CA PRO A 53 -13.67 -14.05 3.26
C PRO A 53 -14.90 -14.26 2.36
N GLY A 54 -15.68 -13.19 2.10
CA GLY A 54 -16.89 -13.26 1.27
C GLY A 54 -16.63 -13.41 -0.23
N GLN A 55 -15.38 -13.30 -0.67
CA GLN A 55 -14.98 -13.40 -2.08
C GLN A 55 -13.84 -14.39 -2.31
N ALA A 56 -13.49 -15.16 -1.29
CA ALA A 56 -12.42 -16.16 -1.37
C ALA A 56 -12.63 -17.14 -2.54
N GLY A 57 -11.56 -17.44 -3.24
CA GLY A 57 -11.58 -18.32 -4.41
C GLY A 57 -12.06 -17.64 -5.71
N LYS A 58 -12.47 -16.35 -5.66
CA LYS A 58 -12.84 -15.59 -6.85
C LYS A 58 -11.73 -14.59 -7.22
N PRO A 59 -11.50 -14.33 -8.50
CA PRO A 59 -10.49 -13.34 -8.89
C PRO A 59 -11.04 -11.90 -8.75
N ILE A 60 -10.16 -10.99 -8.27
CA ILE A 60 -10.36 -9.54 -8.35
C ILE A 60 -9.20 -8.97 -9.15
N LEU A 61 -9.47 -8.25 -10.23
CA LEU A 61 -8.43 -7.73 -11.15
C LEU A 61 -7.44 -8.82 -11.62
N GLY A 62 -7.93 -10.03 -11.81
CA GLY A 62 -7.08 -11.17 -12.19
C GLY A 62 -6.26 -11.79 -11.06
N GLN A 63 -6.36 -11.26 -9.84
CA GLN A 63 -5.65 -11.77 -8.67
C GLN A 63 -6.56 -12.68 -7.84
N MET A 64 -6.07 -13.86 -7.46
CA MET A 64 -6.82 -14.78 -6.59
C MET A 64 -7.10 -14.12 -5.23
N THR A 65 -8.36 -14.20 -4.77
CA THR A 65 -8.77 -13.67 -3.47
C THR A 65 -8.67 -14.77 -2.40
N TYR A 66 -8.01 -14.46 -1.28
CA TYR A 66 -7.89 -15.34 -0.14
C TYR A 66 -8.87 -14.96 0.97
N ALA A 67 -9.25 -15.92 1.82
CA ALA A 67 -10.12 -15.65 2.96
C ALA A 67 -9.37 -14.89 4.07
N ARG A 68 -8.12 -15.25 4.30
CA ARG A 68 -7.26 -14.77 5.40
C ARG A 68 -5.86 -14.45 4.89
N LEU A 69 -5.11 -13.67 5.67
CA LEU A 69 -3.69 -13.39 5.39
C LEU A 69 -2.85 -14.67 5.45
N SER A 70 -3.18 -15.58 6.40
CA SER A 70 -2.49 -16.87 6.57
C SER A 70 -2.67 -17.86 5.41
N ASP A 71 -3.67 -17.64 4.55
CA ASP A 71 -3.93 -18.49 3.38
C ASP A 71 -3.06 -18.12 2.17
N ILE A 72 -2.37 -16.98 2.22
CA ILE A 72 -1.53 -16.48 1.13
C ILE A 72 -0.21 -17.26 1.13
N PRO A 73 0.14 -17.95 0.01
CA PRO A 73 1.31 -18.83 -0.03
C PRO A 73 2.64 -18.08 -0.13
N GLU A 74 2.62 -16.82 -0.57
CA GLU A 74 3.81 -15.99 -0.76
C GLU A 74 4.03 -15.05 0.42
N PRO A 75 5.28 -14.65 0.71
CA PRO A 75 5.57 -13.65 1.75
C PRO A 75 4.92 -12.30 1.44
N ILE A 76 4.29 -11.72 2.45
CA ILE A 76 3.65 -10.41 2.40
C ILE A 76 4.63 -9.36 2.92
N ASP A 77 4.84 -8.27 2.16
CA ASP A 77 5.64 -7.14 2.64
C ASP A 77 4.79 -6.08 3.35
N MET A 78 3.56 -5.85 2.88
CA MET A 78 2.66 -4.84 3.43
C MET A 78 1.23 -5.37 3.52
N VAL A 79 0.57 -5.09 4.64
CA VAL A 79 -0.87 -5.31 4.84
C VAL A 79 -1.57 -3.97 4.75
N ASP A 80 -2.39 -3.78 3.70
CA ASP A 80 -3.17 -2.55 3.44
C ASP A 80 -4.62 -2.77 3.87
N VAL A 81 -5.09 -2.01 4.87
CA VAL A 81 -6.34 -2.25 5.60
C VAL A 81 -7.47 -1.36 5.11
N PHE A 82 -8.45 -1.97 4.42
CA PHE A 82 -9.71 -1.37 3.97
C PHE A 82 -10.90 -1.79 4.85
N ARG A 83 -10.68 -1.96 6.13
CA ARG A 83 -11.72 -2.28 7.11
C ARG A 83 -11.90 -1.11 8.07
N ALA A 84 -13.03 -1.09 8.78
CA ALA A 84 -13.27 -0.11 9.83
C ALA A 84 -12.24 -0.24 10.97
N SER A 85 -12.02 0.83 11.71
CA SER A 85 -10.98 0.91 12.75
C SER A 85 -11.11 -0.16 13.84
N ASP A 86 -12.35 -0.58 14.16
CA ASP A 86 -12.64 -1.63 15.12
C ASP A 86 -12.16 -3.04 14.70
N ALA A 87 -11.99 -3.26 13.40
CA ALA A 87 -11.44 -4.51 12.88
C ALA A 87 -9.89 -4.57 12.92
N VAL A 88 -9.22 -3.42 13.08
CA VAL A 88 -7.75 -3.34 13.02
C VAL A 88 -7.06 -4.21 14.05
N PRO A 89 -7.49 -4.29 15.32
CA PRO A 89 -6.83 -5.14 16.32
C PRO A 89 -6.70 -6.59 15.86
N GLY A 90 -7.79 -7.19 15.35
CA GLY A 90 -7.77 -8.57 14.87
C GLY A 90 -6.89 -8.76 13.63
N ILE A 91 -6.85 -7.77 12.73
CA ILE A 91 -5.97 -7.81 11.55
C ILE A 91 -4.49 -7.73 11.97
N VAL A 92 -4.17 -6.90 12.97
CA VAL A 92 -2.82 -6.82 13.54
C VAL A 92 -2.43 -8.15 14.18
N ASP A 93 -3.32 -8.77 14.96
CA ASP A 93 -3.05 -10.07 15.61
C ASP A 93 -2.80 -11.17 14.57
N GLU A 94 -3.62 -11.23 13.53
CA GLU A 94 -3.39 -12.13 12.39
C GLU A 94 -2.05 -11.84 11.69
N THR A 95 -1.75 -10.57 11.42
CA THR A 95 -0.48 -10.17 10.80
C THR A 95 0.73 -10.59 11.62
N LEU A 96 0.67 -10.43 12.94
CA LEU A 96 1.75 -10.79 13.85
C LEU A 96 1.95 -12.31 14.00
N SER A 97 0.94 -13.11 13.62
CA SER A 97 1.05 -14.57 13.60
C SER A 97 1.69 -15.13 12.31
N LEU A 98 1.94 -14.29 11.32
CA LEU A 98 2.53 -14.72 10.05
C LEU A 98 4.04 -14.98 10.17
N GLY A 99 4.54 -15.90 9.40
CA GLY A 99 5.96 -16.17 9.25
C GLY A 99 6.35 -16.30 7.77
N PRO A 100 7.18 -15.42 7.22
CA PRO A 100 7.83 -14.25 7.86
C PRO A 100 6.87 -13.08 8.13
N LEU A 101 7.24 -12.23 9.11
CA LEU A 101 6.46 -11.03 9.41
C LEU A 101 6.50 -10.03 8.25
N PRO A 102 5.36 -9.40 7.91
CA PRO A 102 5.32 -8.24 7.02
C PRO A 102 6.18 -7.09 7.56
N LYS A 103 6.62 -6.22 6.65
CA LYS A 103 7.40 -5.03 7.01
C LYS A 103 6.51 -3.89 7.48
N VAL A 104 5.26 -3.85 7.01
CA VAL A 104 4.39 -2.69 7.13
C VAL A 104 2.93 -3.10 7.35
N ILE A 105 2.24 -2.37 8.25
CA ILE A 105 0.77 -2.29 8.28
C ILE A 105 0.39 -0.88 7.84
N TRP A 106 -0.48 -0.80 6.84
CA TRP A 106 -0.96 0.45 6.28
C TRP A 106 -2.48 0.54 6.46
N MET A 107 -2.94 1.52 7.24
CA MET A 107 -4.36 1.78 7.49
C MET A 107 -4.82 2.91 6.58
N GLN A 108 -5.85 2.65 5.79
CA GLN A 108 -6.39 3.56 4.79
C GLN A 108 -6.97 4.86 5.40
N LEU A 109 -7.37 5.80 4.54
CA LEU A 109 -8.06 7.03 4.96
C LEU A 109 -9.19 6.70 5.91
N THR A 110 -9.30 7.46 7.00
CA THR A 110 -10.26 7.31 8.10
C THR A 110 -10.06 6.08 9.00
N VAL A 111 -9.09 5.20 8.69
CA VAL A 111 -8.76 4.05 9.54
C VAL A 111 -7.62 4.40 10.47
N ARG A 112 -7.87 4.30 11.77
CA ARG A 112 -6.88 4.56 12.84
C ARG A 112 -7.17 3.70 14.06
N HIS A 113 -6.11 3.13 14.64
CA HIS A 113 -6.19 2.41 15.91
C HIS A 113 -4.82 2.45 16.61
N ASP A 114 -4.66 3.38 17.55
CA ASP A 114 -3.35 3.68 18.16
C ASP A 114 -2.78 2.51 18.97
N GLU A 115 -3.61 1.78 19.74
CA GLU A 115 -3.15 0.60 20.50
C GLU A 115 -2.67 -0.54 19.59
N ALA A 116 -3.40 -0.81 18.52
CA ALA A 116 -3.00 -1.83 17.56
C ALA A 116 -1.73 -1.42 16.81
N ALA A 117 -1.59 -0.14 16.47
CA ALA A 117 -0.37 0.42 15.89
C ALA A 117 0.83 0.23 16.81
N ALA A 118 0.69 0.54 18.10
CA ALA A 118 1.76 0.35 19.08
C ALA A 118 2.21 -1.12 19.20
N ARG A 119 1.27 -2.08 19.13
CA ARG A 119 1.60 -3.51 19.14
C ARG A 119 2.39 -3.92 17.87
N ALA A 120 1.97 -3.44 16.72
CA ALA A 120 2.67 -3.71 15.46
C ALA A 120 4.09 -3.09 15.47
N GLU A 121 4.23 -1.85 15.96
CA GLU A 121 5.54 -1.19 16.10
C GLU A 121 6.45 -1.91 17.08
N ALA A 122 5.92 -2.39 18.21
CA ALA A 122 6.67 -3.17 19.21
C ALA A 122 7.21 -4.49 18.62
N ALA A 123 6.52 -5.06 17.64
CA ALA A 123 6.96 -6.24 16.89
C ALA A 123 7.92 -5.91 15.73
N GLY A 124 8.27 -4.64 15.53
CA GLY A 124 9.22 -4.18 14.52
C GLY A 124 8.63 -3.81 13.17
N LEU A 125 7.30 -3.78 13.03
CA LEU A 125 6.64 -3.34 11.81
C LEU A 125 6.63 -1.81 11.73
N LYS A 126 6.69 -1.29 10.51
CA LYS A 126 6.34 0.12 10.25
C LYS A 126 4.82 0.26 10.18
N VAL A 127 4.30 1.36 10.72
CA VAL A 127 2.85 1.61 10.70
C VAL A 127 2.56 2.95 10.04
N VAL A 128 1.56 2.95 9.16
CA VAL A 128 0.99 4.17 8.58
C VAL A 128 -0.51 4.16 8.81
N MET A 129 -1.08 5.25 9.32
CA MET A 129 -2.51 5.39 9.58
C MET A 129 -3.09 6.59 8.83
N ASN A 130 -4.38 6.47 8.47
CA ASN A 130 -5.13 7.54 7.81
C ASN A 130 -4.43 8.10 6.56
N ARG A 131 -3.90 7.21 5.72
CA ARG A 131 -3.25 7.55 4.45
C ARG A 131 -3.65 6.54 3.36
N CYS A 132 -3.68 6.99 2.11
CA CYS A 132 -3.90 6.12 0.96
C CYS A 132 -2.58 5.91 0.20
N PRO A 133 -2.09 4.67 0.02
CA PRO A 133 -0.81 4.41 -0.64
C PRO A 133 -0.81 4.87 -2.10
N LYS A 134 -1.96 4.83 -2.79
CA LYS A 134 -2.12 5.40 -4.14
C LYS A 134 -1.85 6.91 -4.15
N ILE A 135 -2.44 7.66 -3.20
CA ILE A 135 -2.28 9.12 -3.12
C ILE A 135 -0.83 9.45 -2.77
N GLU A 136 -0.26 8.77 -1.79
CA GLU A 136 1.12 8.99 -1.37
C GLU A 136 2.11 8.65 -2.49
N TYR A 137 1.89 7.55 -3.22
CA TYR A 137 2.71 7.18 -4.36
C TYR A 137 2.63 8.26 -5.47
N ALA A 138 1.43 8.65 -5.87
CA ALA A 138 1.24 9.66 -6.92
C ALA A 138 1.84 11.02 -6.54
N ARG A 139 1.71 11.41 -5.27
CA ARG A 139 2.31 12.64 -4.74
C ARG A 139 3.84 12.59 -4.79
N LEU A 140 4.44 11.50 -4.34
CA LEU A 140 5.90 11.35 -4.24
C LEU A 140 6.56 11.06 -5.58
N SER A 141 5.85 10.46 -6.54
CA SER A 141 6.33 10.24 -7.90
C SER A 141 6.20 11.47 -8.81
N GLY A 142 5.52 12.51 -8.35
CA GLY A 142 5.28 13.74 -9.13
C GLY A 142 4.07 13.68 -10.07
N GLU A 143 3.31 12.58 -10.11
CA GLU A 143 2.13 12.42 -10.96
C GLU A 143 1.06 13.47 -10.65
N ILE A 144 0.85 13.81 -9.39
CA ILE A 144 -0.15 14.81 -8.96
C ILE A 144 0.25 16.22 -9.43
N GLY A 145 1.55 16.55 -9.38
CA GLY A 145 2.04 17.85 -9.86
C GLY A 145 1.80 18.09 -11.36
N TRP A 146 1.87 17.02 -12.17
CA TRP A 146 1.59 17.09 -13.60
C TRP A 146 0.10 17.31 -13.90
N ASN A 147 -0.79 16.73 -13.12
CA ASN A 147 -2.24 16.86 -13.31
C ASN A 147 -2.85 18.14 -12.72
N GLY A 148 -2.05 19.10 -12.29
CA GLY A 148 -2.52 20.38 -11.74
C GLY A 148 -3.21 20.27 -10.37
N ILE A 149 -3.12 19.14 -9.70
CA ILE A 149 -3.64 18.96 -8.34
C ILE A 149 -2.64 19.57 -7.36
N ASN A 150 -3.04 20.65 -6.68
CA ASN A 150 -2.22 21.30 -5.68
C ASN A 150 -2.04 20.41 -4.45
N SER A 151 -0.87 19.79 -4.33
CA SER A 151 -0.51 18.96 -3.17
C SER A 151 -0.08 19.77 -1.94
N GLY A 152 -0.15 21.11 -2.02
CA GLY A 152 0.36 22.00 -0.96
C GLY A 152 1.89 22.08 -0.89
N MET A 153 2.61 21.35 -1.75
CA MET A 153 4.07 21.43 -1.85
C MET A 153 4.46 22.20 -3.11
N ILE A 154 5.01 23.38 -2.92
CA ILE A 154 5.62 24.16 -4.01
C ILE A 154 7.01 23.58 -4.26
N SER A 155 7.15 22.75 -5.30
CA SER A 155 8.44 22.31 -5.81
C SER A 155 8.72 23.00 -7.14
N SER A 156 9.78 23.79 -7.19
CA SER A 156 10.27 24.42 -8.43
C SER A 156 11.03 23.46 -9.36
N ARG A 157 11.20 22.20 -8.96
CA ARG A 157 11.85 21.18 -9.79
C ARG A 157 10.84 20.60 -10.78
N LYS A 158 10.98 20.99 -12.06
CA LYS A 158 10.29 20.29 -13.15
C LYS A 158 10.75 18.83 -13.18
N PRO A 159 9.83 17.84 -13.20
CA PRO A 159 10.23 16.46 -13.42
C PRO A 159 10.88 16.35 -14.80
N VAL A 160 12.06 15.74 -14.85
CA VAL A 160 12.75 15.46 -16.12
C VAL A 160 12.04 14.29 -16.80
N MET A 161 11.35 14.55 -17.89
CA MET A 161 10.74 13.52 -18.74
C MET A 161 11.84 12.70 -19.41
N ARG A 162 12.08 11.49 -18.94
CA ARG A 162 12.82 10.48 -19.68
C ARG A 162 11.80 9.65 -20.47
N SER A 163 11.71 9.91 -21.75
CA SER A 163 10.95 9.19 -22.78
C SER A 163 9.69 8.43 -22.33
N GLY A 164 8.50 8.99 -22.62
CA GLY A 164 7.21 8.30 -22.56
C GLY A 164 6.44 8.46 -21.26
N TYR A 165 5.13 8.45 -21.39
CA TYR A 165 4.11 8.67 -20.37
C TYR A 165 4.16 7.69 -19.15
N GLN A 166 5.01 6.66 -19.20
CA GLN A 166 5.07 5.57 -18.23
C GLN A 166 6.32 5.54 -17.33
N SER A 167 7.16 6.57 -17.38
CA SER A 167 8.45 6.56 -16.67
C SER A 167 8.43 7.20 -15.27
N TYR A 168 7.27 7.57 -14.74
CA TYR A 168 7.13 8.09 -13.38
C TYR A 168 6.81 6.96 -12.41
N GLY A 169 7.81 6.48 -11.70
CA GLY A 169 7.65 5.46 -10.67
C GLY A 169 8.70 5.59 -9.57
N LEU A 170 8.34 5.19 -8.36
CA LEU A 170 9.26 5.06 -7.23
C LEU A 170 10.15 3.81 -7.37
N ARG A 171 9.83 2.92 -8.30
CA ARG A 171 10.58 1.67 -8.60
C ARG A 171 11.29 1.83 -9.94
N GLY A 172 12.60 1.56 -9.96
CA GLY A 172 13.37 1.47 -11.20
C GLY A 172 12.83 0.33 -12.08
N LYS A 173 12.94 0.45 -13.41
CA LYS A 173 12.61 -0.64 -14.35
C LYS A 173 13.45 -1.87 -14.01
N PRO A 174 12.87 -3.09 -14.02
CA PRO A 174 13.68 -4.29 -14.07
C PRO A 174 14.42 -4.30 -15.41
N GLY A 175 15.75 -4.16 -15.38
CA GLY A 175 16.56 -4.32 -16.59
C GLY A 175 17.61 -3.25 -16.91
N ASP A 176 17.86 -2.26 -16.07
CA ASP A 176 19.08 -1.43 -16.20
C ASP A 176 20.26 -2.09 -15.47
N GLY A 177 20.64 -3.24 -15.95
CA GLY A 177 21.93 -3.86 -15.73
C GLY A 177 22.89 -3.40 -16.82
N SER A 178 23.60 -2.38 -16.48
CA SER A 178 24.86 -1.88 -17.00
C SER A 178 25.68 -2.78 -17.94
N ASN A 179 26.16 -2.18 -18.92
CA ASN A 179 27.57 -2.27 -19.30
C ASN A 179 28.20 -0.90 -19.21
#